data_18894fb4edb0644c503205c9ac373116
#
_entry.id   18894fb4edb0644c503205c9ac373116
#
_cell.length_a   1.000
_cell.length_b   1.000
_cell.length_c   1.000
_cell.angle_alpha   90.00
_cell.angle_beta   90.00
_cell.angle_gamma   90.00
#
_symmetry.space_group_name_H-M   'P 1'
#
loop_
_entity.id
_entity.type
_entity.pdbx_description
1 polymer ?
#
loop_
_entity_poly.entity_id
_entity_poly.type
_entity_poly.pdbx_seq_one_letter_code
_entity_poly.pdbx_strand_id
1 'polypeptide(L)'
;MTNPIKRLALLLATGLIATRMACAGTPASEAQWIAAARVAVDYGQQRGMPVQLRVEEGDGLPGHTPVGLASENGQCTLIVAARNNPTADRLSAMIEPALLELFLAGAAMHELGHCHRRLHGYPHNEKLLPIVAWMAPVKAWFNRRVLTEEAYADMTEVAWLARYHPAQFVPMVNQIARVRARFREPRHDTQPWLEIALAEGPSDSGEDLFLLADQRLSRYR
;
A
#
# COMPACT_ATOMS: atom_id res chain seq x y z
N MET A 1 -44.28 -66.87 -1.82
CA MET A 1 -44.01 -65.70 -0.91
C MET A 1 -42.64 -65.17 -1.32
N THR A 2 -42.65 -64.08 -2.16
CA THR A 2 -41.46 -63.56 -2.83
C THR A 2 -41.10 -62.24 -2.21
N ASN A 3 -39.85 -62.15 -1.74
CA ASN A 3 -39.24 -60.98 -1.10
C ASN A 3 -38.75 -60.03 -2.18
N PRO A 4 -39.09 -58.72 -2.16
CA PRO A 4 -38.58 -57.76 -3.14
C PRO A 4 -37.23 -57.18 -2.66
N ILE A 5 -36.21 -57.33 -3.49
CA ILE A 5 -34.87 -56.79 -3.35
C ILE A 5 -34.94 -55.28 -3.48
N LYS A 6 -34.61 -54.56 -2.40
CA LYS A 6 -34.39 -53.13 -2.40
C LYS A 6 -33.12 -52.80 -3.16
N ARG A 7 -33.23 -52.19 -4.35
CA ARG A 7 -32.10 -51.61 -5.08
C ARG A 7 -31.73 -50.26 -4.43
N LEU A 8 -30.59 -50.23 -3.79
CA LEU A 8 -29.96 -49.02 -3.28
C LEU A 8 -29.25 -48.31 -4.45
N ALA A 9 -29.80 -47.18 -4.94
CA ALA A 9 -29.15 -46.36 -5.93
C ALA A 9 -28.12 -45.50 -5.23
N LEU A 10 -26.84 -45.79 -5.45
CA LEU A 10 -25.70 -44.99 -4.98
C LEU A 10 -25.51 -43.84 -5.95
N LEU A 11 -25.99 -42.65 -5.59
CA LEU A 11 -25.70 -41.38 -6.30
C LEU A 11 -24.27 -40.94 -5.98
N LEU A 12 -23.35 -41.23 -6.88
CA LEU A 12 -22.01 -40.64 -6.90
C LEU A 12 -22.13 -39.16 -7.29
N ALA A 13 -22.16 -38.30 -6.28
CA ALA A 13 -21.99 -36.85 -6.48
C ALA A 13 -20.50 -36.61 -6.78
N THR A 14 -20.14 -36.55 -8.06
CA THR A 14 -18.85 -36.05 -8.51
C THR A 14 -18.82 -34.53 -8.31
N GLY A 15 -18.39 -34.10 -7.12
CA GLY A 15 -18.08 -32.69 -6.87
C GLY A 15 -16.90 -32.28 -7.75
N LEU A 16 -17.19 -31.50 -8.80
CA LEU A 16 -16.16 -30.74 -9.51
C LEU A 16 -15.56 -29.73 -8.51
N ILE A 17 -14.44 -30.08 -7.91
CA ILE A 17 -13.56 -29.14 -7.25
C ILE A 17 -12.93 -28.32 -8.39
N ALA A 18 -13.56 -27.19 -8.75
CA ALA A 18 -12.93 -26.17 -9.56
C ALA A 18 -11.76 -25.61 -8.74
N THR A 19 -10.58 -26.19 -8.89
CA THR A 19 -9.34 -25.56 -8.47
C THR A 19 -9.25 -24.25 -9.23
N ARG A 20 -9.58 -23.13 -8.55
CA ARG A 20 -9.22 -21.81 -9.04
C ARG A 20 -7.70 -21.78 -9.08
N MET A 21 -7.14 -22.05 -10.26
CA MET A 21 -5.77 -21.65 -10.56
C MET A 21 -5.78 -20.12 -10.35
N ALA A 22 -5.14 -19.68 -9.29
CA ALA A 22 -4.80 -18.28 -9.14
C ALA A 22 -3.90 -17.95 -10.35
N CYS A 23 -4.44 -17.30 -11.36
CA CYS A 23 -3.64 -16.75 -12.44
C CYS A 23 -2.68 -15.78 -11.76
N ALA A 24 -1.40 -16.12 -11.67
CA ALA A 24 -0.38 -15.15 -11.33
C ALA A 24 -0.51 -14.00 -12.34
N GLY A 25 -0.79 -12.80 -11.85
CA GLY A 25 -0.93 -11.64 -12.71
C GLY A 25 0.38 -11.38 -13.48
N THR A 26 0.27 -10.80 -14.65
CA THR A 26 1.46 -10.33 -15.38
C THR A 26 2.12 -9.21 -14.55
N PRO A 27 3.45 -9.23 -14.36
CA PRO A 27 4.16 -8.15 -13.69
C PRO A 27 3.85 -6.79 -14.34
N ALA A 28 3.69 -5.76 -13.51
CA ALA A 28 3.48 -4.41 -14.02
C ALA A 28 4.74 -3.93 -14.76
N SER A 29 4.54 -3.36 -15.93
CA SER A 29 5.61 -2.72 -16.70
C SER A 29 6.12 -1.46 -16.00
N GLU A 30 7.36 -1.06 -16.27
CA GLU A 30 7.89 0.24 -15.81
C GLU A 30 6.99 1.41 -16.23
N ALA A 31 6.43 1.35 -17.44
CA ALA A 31 5.52 2.39 -17.93
C ALA A 31 4.26 2.53 -17.06
N GLN A 32 3.71 1.43 -16.54
CA GLN A 32 2.58 1.48 -15.61
C GLN A 32 2.97 2.09 -14.27
N TRP A 33 4.14 1.74 -13.72
CA TRP A 33 4.68 2.37 -12.51
C TRP A 33 4.88 3.88 -12.68
N ILE A 34 5.45 4.31 -13.82
CA ILE A 34 5.65 5.74 -14.14
C ILE A 34 4.30 6.45 -14.28
N ALA A 35 3.32 5.86 -14.96
CA ALA A 35 1.99 6.44 -15.10
C ALA A 35 1.31 6.60 -13.74
N ALA A 36 1.40 5.60 -12.88
CA ALA A 36 0.89 5.63 -11.53
C ALA A 36 1.54 6.73 -10.67
N ALA A 37 2.88 6.85 -10.73
CA ALA A 37 3.62 7.86 -10.00
C ALA A 37 3.25 9.29 -10.45
N ARG A 38 2.94 9.50 -11.72
CA ARG A 38 2.46 10.80 -12.23
C ARG A 38 1.15 11.23 -11.59
N VAL A 39 0.24 10.31 -11.29
CA VAL A 39 -1.02 10.64 -10.57
C VAL A 39 -0.71 11.36 -9.25
N ALA A 40 0.23 10.84 -8.47
CA ALA A 40 0.61 11.44 -7.19
C ALA A 40 1.37 12.76 -7.36
N VAL A 41 2.28 12.83 -8.34
CA VAL A 41 3.04 14.06 -8.63
C VAL A 41 2.11 15.17 -9.08
N ASP A 42 1.21 14.90 -10.03
CA ASP A 42 0.25 15.88 -10.54
C ASP A 42 -0.69 16.36 -9.43
N TYR A 43 -1.15 15.42 -8.57
CA TYR A 43 -1.97 15.74 -7.41
C TYR A 43 -1.24 16.68 -6.44
N GLY A 44 0.03 16.40 -6.12
CA GLY A 44 0.84 17.22 -5.23
C GLY A 44 1.11 18.61 -5.82
N GLN A 45 1.51 18.68 -7.08
CA GLN A 45 1.79 19.94 -7.79
C GLN A 45 0.57 20.85 -7.87
N GLN A 46 -0.63 20.31 -8.14
CA GLN A 46 -1.89 21.06 -8.12
C GLN A 46 -2.19 21.71 -6.75
N ARG A 47 -1.55 21.21 -5.69
CA ARG A 47 -1.65 21.75 -4.31
C ARG A 47 -0.43 22.56 -3.89
N GLY A 48 0.42 22.92 -4.85
CA GLY A 48 1.61 23.73 -4.58
C GLY A 48 2.73 22.98 -3.86
N MET A 49 2.67 21.64 -3.78
CA MET A 49 3.76 20.87 -3.21
C MET A 49 4.94 20.81 -4.18
N PRO A 50 6.17 21.09 -3.72
CA PRO A 50 7.38 20.98 -4.53
C PRO A 50 7.77 19.51 -4.71
N VAL A 51 7.06 18.78 -5.56
CA VAL A 51 7.28 17.37 -5.86
C VAL A 51 7.57 17.16 -7.33
N GLN A 52 8.52 16.28 -7.63
CA GLN A 52 8.90 15.87 -9.00
C GLN A 52 9.02 14.35 -9.09
N LEU A 53 9.04 13.85 -10.31
CA LEU A 53 9.26 12.43 -10.62
C LEU A 53 10.68 12.20 -11.13
N ARG A 54 11.30 11.11 -10.66
CA ARG A 54 12.56 10.57 -11.18
C ARG A 54 12.41 9.06 -11.42
N VAL A 55 13.02 8.57 -12.48
CA VAL A 55 13.06 7.14 -12.81
C VAL A 55 14.48 6.66 -12.62
N GLU A 56 14.65 5.53 -11.93
CA GLU A 56 15.95 4.90 -11.67
C GLU A 56 15.90 3.41 -12.02
N GLU A 57 17.05 2.77 -12.05
CA GLU A 57 17.15 1.31 -12.17
C GLU A 57 16.63 0.63 -10.89
N GLY A 58 16.27 -0.66 -10.98
CA GLY A 58 15.59 -1.39 -9.91
C GLY A 58 16.37 -1.57 -8.60
N ASP A 59 17.66 -1.25 -8.57
CA ASP A 59 18.50 -1.22 -7.36
C ASP A 59 18.70 0.20 -6.79
N GLY A 60 18.12 1.22 -7.44
CA GLY A 60 18.27 2.63 -7.06
C GLY A 60 17.65 3.00 -5.71
N LEU A 61 16.76 2.16 -5.17
CA LEU A 61 16.11 2.41 -3.88
C LEU A 61 16.50 1.37 -2.82
N PRO A 62 16.62 1.79 -1.54
CA PRO A 62 16.89 0.87 -0.44
C PRO A 62 15.85 -0.26 -0.37
N GLY A 63 16.31 -1.50 -0.16
CA GLY A 63 15.42 -2.67 -0.06
C GLY A 63 14.77 -3.08 -1.39
N HIS A 64 15.26 -2.54 -2.52
CA HIS A 64 14.70 -2.76 -3.85
C HIS A 64 13.21 -2.43 -3.95
N THR A 65 12.74 -1.41 -3.21
CA THR A 65 11.36 -0.93 -3.34
C THR A 65 11.14 -0.37 -4.75
N PRO A 66 10.00 -0.67 -5.41
CA PRO A 66 9.77 -0.20 -6.79
C PRO A 66 9.37 1.27 -6.89
N VAL A 67 8.90 1.85 -5.80
CA VAL A 67 8.56 3.26 -5.65
C VAL A 67 9.03 3.75 -4.29
N GLY A 68 9.46 4.98 -4.20
CA GLY A 68 9.92 5.58 -2.95
C GLY A 68 10.08 7.09 -3.05
N LEU A 69 10.51 7.70 -1.97
CA LEU A 69 10.62 9.15 -1.87
C LEU A 69 12.02 9.57 -1.40
N ALA A 70 12.63 10.51 -2.10
CA ALA A 70 13.72 11.33 -1.59
C ALA A 70 13.20 12.74 -1.26
N SER A 71 13.80 13.38 -0.26
CA SER A 71 13.50 14.79 0.06
C SER A 71 14.79 15.52 0.40
N GLU A 72 15.01 16.63 -0.27
CA GLU A 72 16.20 17.43 -0.11
C GLU A 72 15.83 18.91 -0.32
N ASN A 73 16.36 19.80 0.51
CA ASN A 73 16.19 21.26 0.41
C ASN A 73 14.72 21.70 0.27
N GLY A 74 13.79 21.05 0.97
CA GLY A 74 12.36 21.37 0.91
C GLY A 74 11.66 20.91 -0.38
N GLN A 75 12.30 20.09 -1.19
CA GLN A 75 11.73 19.48 -2.39
C GLN A 75 11.61 17.96 -2.21
N CYS A 76 10.54 17.39 -2.68
CA CYS A 76 10.35 15.94 -2.77
C CYS A 76 10.65 15.43 -4.17
N THR A 77 11.25 14.24 -4.24
CA THR A 77 11.41 13.51 -5.50
C THR A 77 10.81 12.13 -5.32
N LEU A 78 9.68 11.89 -5.98
CA LEU A 78 9.10 10.56 -6.07
C LEU A 78 9.92 9.75 -7.08
N ILE A 79 10.42 8.60 -6.65
CA ILE A 79 11.36 7.78 -7.43
C ILE A 79 10.66 6.50 -7.84
N VAL A 80 10.67 6.18 -9.13
CA VAL A 80 10.26 4.89 -9.67
C VAL A 80 11.51 4.09 -10.03
N ALA A 81 11.68 2.93 -9.42
CA ALA A 81 12.80 1.99 -9.63
C ALA A 81 12.23 0.59 -9.94
N ALA A 82 11.35 0.50 -10.95
CA ALA A 82 10.65 -0.74 -11.29
C ALA A 82 11.37 -1.59 -12.37
N ARG A 83 12.25 -0.99 -13.16
CA ARG A 83 12.99 -1.69 -14.21
C ARG A 83 13.96 -2.69 -13.58
N ASN A 84 13.94 -3.94 -14.05
CA ASN A 84 14.79 -5.02 -13.54
C ASN A 84 14.67 -5.23 -12.02
N ASN A 85 13.50 -4.95 -11.45
CA ASN A 85 13.26 -5.01 -10.02
C ASN A 85 12.41 -6.24 -9.65
N PRO A 86 13.01 -7.30 -9.08
CA PRO A 86 12.28 -8.51 -8.70
C PRO A 86 11.21 -8.27 -7.61
N THR A 87 11.33 -7.18 -6.85
CA THR A 87 10.31 -6.81 -5.84
C THR A 87 9.10 -6.20 -6.53
N ALA A 88 9.30 -5.37 -7.57
CA ALA A 88 8.21 -4.86 -8.40
C ALA A 88 7.40 -5.99 -9.03
N ASP A 89 8.09 -6.99 -9.60
CA ASP A 89 7.46 -8.16 -10.22
C ASP A 89 6.65 -8.97 -9.20
N ARG A 90 7.26 -9.28 -8.04
CA ARG A 90 6.58 -10.03 -6.97
C ARG A 90 5.38 -9.29 -6.41
N LEU A 91 5.52 -7.97 -6.20
CA LEU A 91 4.43 -7.14 -5.70
C LEU A 91 3.27 -7.12 -6.68
N SER A 92 3.53 -6.82 -7.95
CA SER A 92 2.52 -6.79 -9.02
C SER A 92 1.78 -8.13 -9.15
N ALA A 93 2.51 -9.25 -9.10
CA ALA A 93 1.92 -10.59 -9.21
C ALA A 93 0.99 -10.96 -8.04
N MET A 94 1.05 -10.26 -6.91
CA MET A 94 0.17 -10.45 -5.76
C MET A 94 -1.14 -9.67 -5.86
N ILE A 95 -1.22 -8.72 -6.77
CA ILE A 95 -2.36 -7.82 -6.92
C ILE A 95 -3.37 -8.44 -7.89
N GLU A 96 -4.65 -8.32 -7.56
CA GLU A 96 -5.71 -8.71 -8.50
C GLU A 96 -5.58 -7.87 -9.77
N PRO A 97 -5.57 -8.47 -10.98
CA PRO A 97 -5.32 -7.74 -12.23
C PRO A 97 -6.24 -6.54 -12.43
N ALA A 98 -7.49 -6.64 -12.02
CA ALA A 98 -8.47 -5.54 -12.12
C ALA A 98 -8.17 -4.36 -11.17
N LEU A 99 -7.33 -4.56 -10.16
CA LEU A 99 -6.94 -3.55 -9.17
C LEU A 99 -5.52 -3.04 -9.37
N LEU A 100 -4.75 -3.64 -10.30
CA LEU A 100 -3.32 -3.40 -10.41
C LEU A 100 -2.98 -1.91 -10.62
N GLU A 101 -3.57 -1.27 -11.63
CA GLU A 101 -3.29 0.15 -11.93
C GLU A 101 -3.65 1.06 -10.75
N LEU A 102 -4.79 0.79 -10.11
CA LEU A 102 -5.22 1.55 -8.95
C LEU A 102 -4.29 1.34 -7.75
N PHE A 103 -3.81 0.10 -7.53
CA PHE A 103 -2.85 -0.22 -6.49
C PHE A 103 -1.51 0.53 -6.69
N LEU A 104 -1.01 0.56 -7.93
CA LEU A 104 0.23 1.29 -8.23
C LEU A 104 0.08 2.79 -7.97
N ALA A 105 -1.08 3.38 -8.36
CA ALA A 105 -1.37 4.78 -8.08
C ALA A 105 -1.53 5.05 -6.57
N GLY A 106 -2.17 4.13 -5.84
CA GLY A 106 -2.28 4.17 -4.38
C GLY A 106 -0.91 4.15 -3.69
N ALA A 107 -0.02 3.25 -4.12
CA ALA A 107 1.35 3.21 -3.62
C ALA A 107 2.12 4.52 -3.87
N ALA A 108 1.89 5.18 -4.99
CA ALA A 108 2.47 6.50 -5.25
C ALA A 108 1.84 7.60 -4.37
N MET A 109 0.54 7.51 -4.06
CA MET A 109 -0.13 8.42 -3.12
C MET A 109 0.35 8.21 -1.68
N HIS A 110 0.69 6.97 -1.28
CA HIS A 110 1.37 6.69 -0.02
C HIS A 110 2.70 7.46 0.08
N GLU A 111 3.54 7.40 -0.95
CA GLU A 111 4.80 8.16 -0.99
C GLU A 111 4.58 9.69 -0.95
N LEU A 112 3.50 10.16 -1.57
CA LEU A 112 3.12 11.58 -1.48
C LEU A 112 2.71 11.96 -0.04
N GLY A 113 2.11 11.05 0.72
CA GLY A 113 1.85 11.22 2.16
C GLY A 113 3.14 11.49 2.92
N HIS A 114 4.19 10.71 2.69
CA HIS A 114 5.51 10.96 3.27
C HIS A 114 6.09 12.32 2.85
N CYS A 115 5.91 12.71 1.57
CA CYS A 115 6.33 14.03 1.09
C CYS A 115 5.65 15.14 1.89
N HIS A 116 4.32 15.08 2.03
CA HIS A 116 3.56 16.07 2.78
C HIS A 116 4.08 16.21 4.22
N ARG A 117 4.30 15.11 4.92
CA ARG A 117 4.84 15.11 6.29
C ARG A 117 6.21 15.78 6.35
N ARG A 118 7.11 15.46 5.43
CA ARG A 118 8.46 16.05 5.38
C ARG A 118 8.42 17.56 5.17
N LEU A 119 7.58 18.02 4.25
CA LEU A 119 7.43 19.45 3.97
C LEU A 119 6.88 20.22 5.18
N HIS A 120 6.14 19.56 6.07
CA HIS A 120 5.58 20.13 7.30
C HIS A 120 6.44 19.88 8.55
N GLY A 121 7.72 19.53 8.35
CA GLY A 121 8.70 19.43 9.45
C GLY A 121 8.64 18.11 10.24
N TYR A 122 7.89 17.11 9.77
CA TYR A 122 7.95 15.79 10.37
C TYR A 122 9.20 15.06 9.86
N PRO A 123 10.17 14.73 10.73
CA PRO A 123 11.39 14.11 10.30
C PRO A 123 11.12 12.69 9.81
N HIS A 124 11.66 12.39 8.65
CA HIS A 124 11.59 11.08 8.05
C HIS A 124 12.83 10.27 8.45
N ASN A 125 12.60 8.99 8.80
CA ASN A 125 13.61 7.91 8.88
C ASN A 125 15.06 8.38 9.06
N GLU A 126 15.32 9.17 10.09
CA GLU A 126 16.69 9.35 10.54
C GLU A 126 17.24 7.97 10.86
N LYS A 127 18.30 7.57 10.16
CA LYS A 127 18.99 6.32 10.49
C LYS A 127 19.38 6.40 11.94
N LEU A 128 18.90 5.46 12.74
CA LEU A 128 19.36 5.37 14.13
C LEU A 128 20.89 5.29 14.12
N LEU A 129 21.52 6.21 14.82
CA LEU A 129 22.98 6.15 14.95
C LEU A 129 23.36 4.77 15.50
N PRO A 130 24.33 4.06 14.91
CA PRO A 130 24.69 2.71 15.33
C PRO A 130 24.98 2.64 16.82
N ILE A 131 25.54 3.71 17.40
CA ILE A 131 25.92 3.79 18.83
C ILE A 131 24.70 3.73 19.78
N VAL A 132 23.50 4.07 19.32
CA VAL A 132 22.26 4.03 20.15
C VAL A 132 21.29 2.94 19.72
N ALA A 133 21.55 2.29 18.61
CA ALA A 133 20.66 1.26 18.05
C ALA A 133 20.48 0.02 18.95
N TRP A 134 21.42 -0.22 19.87
CA TRP A 134 21.38 -1.30 20.86
C TRP A 134 20.49 -0.99 22.06
N MET A 135 20.16 0.30 22.30
CA MET A 135 19.33 0.70 23.43
C MET A 135 17.85 0.38 23.17
N ALA A 136 17.29 -0.60 23.87
CA ALA A 136 15.92 -1.07 23.67
C ALA A 136 14.86 0.06 23.72
N PRO A 137 14.89 1.03 24.67
CA PRO A 137 13.94 2.14 24.68
C PRO A 137 14.03 3.03 23.44
N VAL A 138 15.25 3.33 22.97
CA VAL A 138 15.50 4.15 21.79
C VAL A 138 14.99 3.43 20.52
N LYS A 139 15.28 2.14 20.42
CA LYS A 139 14.76 1.30 19.32
C LYS A 139 13.23 1.24 19.29
N ALA A 140 12.60 1.08 20.46
CA ALA A 140 11.13 1.05 20.56
C ALA A 140 10.49 2.39 20.18
N TRP A 141 11.08 3.51 20.65
CA TRP A 141 10.66 4.85 20.27
C TRP A 141 10.79 5.09 18.77
N PHE A 142 11.95 4.72 18.19
CA PHE A 142 12.19 4.85 16.76
C PHE A 142 11.22 4.02 15.94
N ASN A 143 10.98 2.75 16.29
CA ASN A 143 10.04 1.89 15.59
C ASN A 143 8.62 2.47 15.63
N ARG A 144 8.19 3.02 16.77
CA ARG A 144 6.88 3.66 16.90
C ARG A 144 6.74 4.88 15.99
N ARG A 145 7.82 5.68 15.86
CA ARG A 145 7.83 6.85 15.00
C ARG A 145 7.72 6.45 13.52
N VAL A 146 8.51 5.48 13.07
CA VAL A 146 8.43 4.95 11.70
C VAL A 146 7.02 4.41 11.44
N LEU A 147 6.47 3.61 12.36
CA LEU A 147 5.12 3.06 12.24
C LEU A 147 4.05 4.17 12.10
N THR A 148 4.19 5.27 12.84
CA THR A 148 3.26 6.42 12.73
C THR A 148 3.36 7.10 11.36
N GLU A 149 4.56 7.23 10.79
CA GLU A 149 4.77 7.78 9.45
C GLU A 149 4.19 6.87 8.36
N GLU A 150 4.40 5.56 8.46
CA GLU A 150 3.80 4.57 7.56
C GLU A 150 2.27 4.56 7.64
N ALA A 151 1.73 4.61 8.86
CA ALA A 151 0.29 4.68 9.05
C ALA A 151 -0.32 5.96 8.46
N TYR A 152 0.37 7.10 8.59
CA TYR A 152 -0.07 8.33 7.95
C TYR A 152 -0.07 8.22 6.41
N ALA A 153 0.98 7.65 5.85
CA ALA A 153 1.10 7.46 4.41
C ALA A 153 0.00 6.50 3.88
N ASP A 154 -0.27 5.40 4.58
CA ASP A 154 -1.38 4.51 4.25
C ASP A 154 -2.74 5.23 4.38
N MET A 155 -2.93 6.07 5.41
CA MET A 155 -4.17 6.84 5.55
C MET A 155 -4.32 7.93 4.48
N THR A 156 -3.22 8.45 3.92
CA THR A 156 -3.25 9.33 2.75
C THR A 156 -3.75 8.58 1.51
N GLU A 157 -3.20 7.39 1.25
CA GLU A 157 -3.68 6.50 0.18
C GLU A 157 -5.17 6.17 0.36
N VAL A 158 -5.57 5.77 1.57
CA VAL A 158 -6.96 5.42 1.90
C VAL A 158 -7.90 6.61 1.74
N ALA A 159 -7.50 7.82 2.12
CA ALA A 159 -8.30 9.03 1.92
C ALA A 159 -8.47 9.35 0.43
N TRP A 160 -7.42 9.16 -0.36
CA TRP A 160 -7.48 9.32 -1.81
C TRP A 160 -8.42 8.30 -2.46
N LEU A 161 -8.35 7.03 -2.08
CA LEU A 161 -9.25 5.98 -2.53
C LEU A 161 -10.71 6.29 -2.20
N ALA A 162 -10.98 6.73 -0.97
CA ALA A 162 -12.34 7.07 -0.53
C ALA A 162 -12.96 8.17 -1.39
N ARG A 163 -12.17 9.17 -1.76
CA ARG A 163 -12.63 10.32 -2.56
C ARG A 163 -12.80 10.01 -4.03
N TYR A 164 -11.79 9.42 -4.65
CA TYR A 164 -11.73 9.31 -6.10
C TYR A 164 -12.15 7.93 -6.63
N HIS A 165 -12.15 6.91 -5.76
CA HIS A 165 -12.42 5.53 -6.12
C HIS A 165 -13.33 4.82 -5.11
N PRO A 166 -14.47 5.43 -4.68
CA PRO A 166 -15.31 4.87 -3.62
C PRO A 166 -15.85 3.47 -3.94
N ALA A 167 -16.09 3.17 -5.22
CA ALA A 167 -16.56 1.85 -5.65
C ALA A 167 -15.49 0.75 -5.48
N GLN A 168 -14.20 1.10 -5.57
CA GLN A 168 -13.07 0.18 -5.39
C GLN A 168 -12.46 0.26 -3.99
N PHE A 169 -12.98 1.10 -3.10
CA PHE A 169 -12.40 1.35 -1.78
C PHE A 169 -12.18 0.06 -0.97
N VAL A 170 -13.25 -0.70 -0.73
CA VAL A 170 -13.18 -1.91 0.09
C VAL A 170 -12.22 -2.96 -0.52
N PRO A 171 -12.34 -3.34 -1.82
CA PRO A 171 -11.40 -4.29 -2.41
C PRO A 171 -9.95 -3.78 -2.38
N MET A 172 -9.71 -2.47 -2.57
CA MET A 172 -8.36 -1.90 -2.52
C MET A 172 -7.76 -1.89 -1.12
N VAL A 173 -8.48 -1.42 -0.10
CA VAL A 173 -7.98 -1.43 1.28
C VAL A 173 -7.68 -2.86 1.74
N ASN A 174 -8.51 -3.85 1.37
CA ASN A 174 -8.21 -5.26 1.61
C ASN A 174 -6.96 -5.74 0.87
N GLN A 175 -6.71 -5.24 -0.35
CA GLN A 175 -5.50 -5.56 -1.10
C GLN A 175 -4.25 -4.97 -0.43
N ILE A 176 -4.29 -3.72 0.02
CA ILE A 176 -3.22 -3.08 0.80
C ILE A 176 -2.93 -3.90 2.06
N ALA A 177 -3.96 -4.26 2.82
CA ALA A 177 -3.84 -5.07 4.03
C ALA A 177 -3.17 -6.44 3.75
N ARG A 178 -3.52 -7.11 2.66
CA ARG A 178 -2.87 -8.37 2.23
C ARG A 178 -1.38 -8.18 1.93
N VAL A 179 -1.02 -7.08 1.25
CA VAL A 179 0.38 -6.75 0.95
C VAL A 179 1.15 -6.46 2.24
N ARG A 180 0.62 -5.63 3.13
CA ARG A 180 1.23 -5.33 4.44
C ARG A 180 1.43 -6.60 5.27
N ALA A 181 0.45 -7.50 5.32
CA ALA A 181 0.54 -8.77 6.01
C ALA A 181 1.62 -9.69 5.41
N ARG A 182 1.85 -9.66 4.10
CA ARG A 182 2.85 -10.49 3.41
C ARG A 182 4.28 -10.01 3.63
N PHE A 183 4.49 -8.69 3.70
CA PHE A 183 5.78 -8.05 3.95
C PHE A 183 5.90 -7.52 5.38
N ARG A 184 5.33 -8.26 6.34
CA ARG A 184 5.21 -7.82 7.72
C ARG A 184 6.57 -7.51 8.34
N GLU A 185 6.78 -6.25 8.65
CA GLU A 185 7.80 -5.74 9.54
C GLU A 185 7.12 -4.95 10.68
N PRO A 186 7.60 -5.05 11.93
CA PRO A 186 6.95 -4.34 13.05
C PRO A 186 6.83 -2.83 12.85
N ARG A 187 7.71 -2.25 12.03
CA ARG A 187 7.71 -0.81 11.71
C ARG A 187 6.72 -0.43 10.61
N HIS A 188 6.18 -1.40 9.87
CA HIS A 188 5.26 -1.22 8.76
C HIS A 188 3.95 -1.98 8.99
N ASP A 189 3.68 -2.44 10.23
CA ASP A 189 2.44 -3.15 10.56
C ASP A 189 1.30 -2.15 10.81
N THR A 190 0.76 -1.60 9.74
CA THR A 190 -0.32 -0.61 9.73
C THR A 190 -1.71 -1.23 9.73
N GLN A 191 -1.83 -2.54 9.89
CA GLN A 191 -3.09 -3.28 9.90
C GLN A 191 -4.20 -2.63 10.77
N PRO A 192 -3.94 -2.18 12.00
CA PRO A 192 -5.00 -1.60 12.84
C PRO A 192 -5.68 -0.38 12.21
N TRP A 193 -4.94 0.47 11.50
CA TRP A 193 -5.49 1.64 10.82
C TRP A 193 -6.29 1.25 9.58
N LEU A 194 -5.83 0.24 8.82
CA LEU A 194 -6.57 -0.28 7.67
C LEU A 194 -7.89 -0.94 8.07
N GLU A 195 -7.93 -1.65 9.21
CA GLU A 195 -9.15 -2.23 9.78
C GLU A 195 -10.17 -1.15 10.18
N ILE A 196 -9.71 -0.07 10.82
CA ILE A 196 -10.56 1.08 11.15
C ILE A 196 -11.10 1.73 9.86
N ALA A 197 -10.25 1.94 8.87
CA ALA A 197 -10.65 2.52 7.60
C ALA A 197 -11.72 1.67 6.88
N LEU A 198 -11.59 0.34 6.92
CA LEU A 198 -12.59 -0.58 6.39
C LEU A 198 -13.92 -0.49 7.14
N ALA A 199 -13.87 -0.37 8.47
CA ALA A 199 -15.07 -0.25 9.30
C ALA A 199 -15.81 1.08 9.07
N GLU A 200 -15.08 2.17 8.81
CA GLU A 200 -15.65 3.49 8.50
C GLU A 200 -16.20 3.57 7.07
N GLY A 201 -15.61 2.81 6.15
CA GLY A 201 -15.94 2.85 4.74
C GLY A 201 -15.41 4.09 4.00
N PRO A 202 -15.83 4.27 2.73
CA PRO A 202 -15.38 5.36 1.86
C PRO A 202 -16.08 6.68 2.22
N SER A 203 -15.72 7.28 3.33
CA SER A 203 -16.23 8.58 3.75
C SER A 203 -15.34 9.69 3.17
N ASP A 204 -15.95 10.62 2.43
CA ASP A 204 -15.32 11.84 1.95
C ASP A 204 -16.07 13.06 2.54
N SER A 205 -15.40 13.79 3.43
CA SER A 205 -15.94 15.02 4.03
C SER A 205 -15.73 16.26 3.13
N GLY A 206 -15.11 16.13 1.98
CA GLY A 206 -14.70 17.26 1.13
C GLY A 206 -13.46 18.01 1.65
N GLU A 207 -12.91 17.62 2.81
CA GLU A 207 -11.71 18.21 3.39
C GLU A 207 -10.45 17.82 2.60
N ASP A 208 -9.32 18.48 2.88
CA ASP A 208 -8.04 18.11 2.30
C ASP A 208 -7.65 16.65 2.65
N LEU A 209 -7.05 15.92 1.69
CA LEU A 209 -6.70 14.51 1.89
C LEU A 209 -5.71 14.31 3.04
N PHE A 210 -4.79 15.24 3.21
CA PHE A 210 -3.77 15.14 4.26
C PHE A 210 -4.37 15.40 5.63
N LEU A 211 -5.36 16.29 5.71
CA LEU A 211 -6.15 16.50 6.93
C LEU A 211 -6.97 15.25 7.28
N LEU A 212 -7.61 14.62 6.29
CA LEU A 212 -8.33 13.36 6.48
C LEU A 212 -7.39 12.24 6.96
N ALA A 213 -6.17 12.17 6.44
CA ALA A 213 -5.16 11.22 6.88
C ALA A 213 -4.78 11.45 8.36
N ASP A 214 -4.56 12.71 8.78
CA ASP A 214 -4.28 13.04 10.17
C ASP A 214 -5.46 12.71 11.11
N GLN A 215 -6.68 12.98 10.70
CA GLN A 215 -7.88 12.63 11.46
C GLN A 215 -8.00 11.11 11.66
N ARG A 216 -7.81 10.32 10.60
CA ARG A 216 -7.83 8.86 10.67
C ARG A 216 -6.68 8.31 11.52
N LEU A 217 -5.48 8.86 11.35
CA LEU A 217 -4.33 8.50 12.18
C LEU A 217 -4.59 8.73 13.67
N SER A 218 -5.24 9.84 14.03
CA SER A 218 -5.47 10.22 15.42
C SER A 218 -6.49 9.33 16.15
N ARG A 219 -7.37 8.64 15.43
CA ARG A 219 -8.42 7.78 16.01
C ARG A 219 -7.89 6.50 16.64
N TYR A 220 -6.67 6.11 16.31
CA TYR A 220 -6.00 4.93 16.87
C TYR A 220 -4.99 5.25 18.00
N ARG A 221 -4.92 6.48 18.44
CA ARG A 221 -3.99 6.86 19.52
C ARG A 221 -4.55 6.56 20.91
#